data_9762dd15a9af6a862fe796a8124e8567
#
_entry.id   9762dd15a9af6a862fe796a8124e8567
#
_cell.length_a   1.000
_cell.length_b   1.000
_cell.length_c   1.000
_cell.angle_alpha   90.00
_cell.angle_beta   90.00
_cell.angle_gamma   90.00
#
_symmetry.space_group_name_H-M   'P 1'
#
loop_
_entity.id
_entity.type
_entity.pdbx_description
1 polymer ?
#
loop_
_entity_poly.entity_id
_entity_poly.type
_entity_poly.pdbx_seq_one_letter_code
_entity_poly.pdbx_strand_id
1 'polypeptide(L)'
;MRGFAGQPLKGIALTFGDRTVRGEAMVAAYGLEGGAVYALSAPLRDAIAAEGSAVVAFDLRPDMTAGALTARLSHGKPGQSLSNHLRKALKLSPVETNLLREAHGKDLPTGPGALAHAIKAAPIRLTGVQGLARAISSAGGVRLDALDENLMLKSHPGVFVAGEMLDWEAPTGGYLLQATFATGLAAARGVQAFLATPPPR
;
A
#
# COMPACT_ATOMS: atom_id res chain seq x y z
N MET A 1 -5.21 -17.06 5.96
CA MET A 1 -5.62 -15.73 6.53
C MET A 1 -7.14 -15.52 6.74
N ARG A 2 -8.05 -16.25 6.05
CA ARG A 2 -9.52 -16.01 6.10
C ARG A 2 -10.14 -15.94 7.51
N GLY A 3 -9.69 -16.76 8.47
CA GLY A 3 -10.18 -16.74 9.86
C GLY A 3 -9.75 -15.52 10.69
N PHE A 4 -8.98 -14.60 10.13
CA PHE A 4 -8.50 -13.38 10.78
C PHE A 4 -9.04 -12.11 10.14
N ALA A 5 -10.08 -12.21 9.29
CA ALA A 5 -10.71 -11.05 8.69
C ALA A 5 -11.18 -10.05 9.77
N GLY A 6 -10.92 -8.77 9.56
CA GLY A 6 -11.17 -7.69 10.52
C GLY A 6 -10.07 -7.47 11.55
N GLN A 7 -8.97 -8.24 11.53
CA GLN A 7 -7.88 -8.06 12.49
C GLN A 7 -6.75 -7.18 11.92
N PRO A 8 -6.30 -6.16 12.68
CA PRO A 8 -5.21 -5.29 12.27
C PRO A 8 -3.83 -5.92 12.50
N LEU A 9 -2.91 -5.58 11.61
CA LEU A 9 -1.46 -5.75 11.74
C LEU A 9 -0.86 -4.38 12.04
N LYS A 10 -0.49 -4.12 13.30
CA LYS A 10 -0.03 -2.81 13.76
C LYS A 10 1.49 -2.79 13.98
N GLY A 11 2.09 -1.59 13.81
CA GLY A 11 3.51 -1.39 14.05
C GLY A 11 4.38 -2.27 13.15
N ILE A 12 4.02 -2.41 11.90
CA ILE A 12 4.71 -3.20 10.88
C ILE A 12 5.40 -2.28 9.86
N ALA A 13 6.26 -2.87 9.03
CA ALA A 13 6.71 -2.24 7.80
C ALA A 13 6.49 -3.18 6.62
N LEU A 14 6.15 -2.61 5.47
CA LEU A 14 5.99 -3.29 4.20
C LEU A 14 7.07 -2.81 3.23
N THR A 15 7.73 -3.74 2.58
CA THR A 15 8.74 -3.43 1.56
C THR A 15 8.35 -4.05 0.22
N PHE A 16 8.38 -3.23 -0.82
CA PHE A 16 8.23 -3.66 -2.21
C PHE A 16 9.23 -2.89 -3.10
N GLY A 17 10.09 -3.62 -3.81
CA GLY A 17 11.22 -3.02 -4.52
C GLY A 17 12.14 -2.27 -3.55
N ASP A 18 12.43 -1.03 -3.86
CA ASP A 18 13.23 -0.09 -3.06
C ASP A 18 12.42 0.70 -2.02
N ARG A 19 11.10 0.52 -1.99
CA ARG A 19 10.19 1.28 -1.11
C ARG A 19 9.85 0.52 0.15
N THR A 20 10.05 1.16 1.30
CA THR A 20 9.62 0.64 2.60
C THR A 20 8.67 1.63 3.26
N VAL A 21 7.51 1.16 3.67
CA VAL A 21 6.48 1.95 4.34
C VAL A 21 6.21 1.37 5.72
N ARG A 22 6.30 2.20 6.76
CA ARG A 22 5.91 1.85 8.13
C ARG A 22 4.45 2.25 8.37
N GLY A 23 3.73 1.41 9.10
CA GLY A 23 2.34 1.72 9.40
C GLY A 23 1.57 0.50 9.89
N GLU A 24 0.33 0.42 9.43
CA GLU A 24 -0.56 -0.70 9.73
C GLU A 24 -1.21 -1.23 8.45
N ALA A 25 -1.59 -2.50 8.52
CA ALA A 25 -2.44 -3.14 7.53
C ALA A 25 -3.61 -3.83 8.23
N MET A 26 -4.66 -4.12 7.48
CA MET A 26 -5.83 -4.85 7.92
C MET A 26 -5.97 -6.13 7.10
N VAL A 27 -6.22 -7.23 7.75
CA VAL A 27 -6.65 -8.46 7.08
C VAL A 27 -8.15 -8.34 6.80
N ALA A 28 -8.53 -8.26 5.55
CA ALA A 28 -9.93 -8.28 5.13
C ALA A 28 -10.32 -9.68 4.59
N ALA A 29 -11.61 -9.93 4.45
CA ALA A 29 -12.10 -11.19 3.89
C ALA A 29 -11.64 -11.42 2.43
N TYR A 30 -11.35 -10.33 1.73
CA TYR A 30 -10.93 -10.29 0.31
C TYR A 30 -9.43 -10.06 0.12
N GLY A 31 -8.64 -9.85 1.17
CA GLY A 31 -7.20 -9.62 1.04
C GLY A 31 -6.62 -8.71 2.13
N LEU A 32 -5.73 -7.82 1.73
CA LEU A 32 -5.07 -6.85 2.61
C LEU A 32 -5.49 -5.43 2.25
N GLU A 33 -5.68 -4.60 3.26
CA GLU A 33 -5.98 -3.17 3.13
C GLU A 33 -5.26 -2.37 4.23
N GLY A 34 -5.44 -1.06 4.26
CA GLY A 34 -4.88 -0.17 5.28
C GLY A 34 -3.74 0.71 4.78
N GLY A 35 -3.35 1.70 5.58
CA GLY A 35 -2.47 2.80 5.17
C GLY A 35 -1.13 2.36 4.56
N ALA A 36 -0.47 1.35 5.13
CA ALA A 36 0.79 0.85 4.59
C ALA A 36 0.62 0.14 3.22
N VAL A 37 -0.52 -0.55 3.00
CA VAL A 37 -0.85 -1.18 1.71
C VAL A 37 -1.19 -0.10 0.68
N TYR A 38 -1.98 0.91 1.07
CA TYR A 38 -2.37 1.99 0.16
C TYR A 38 -1.16 2.81 -0.32
N ALA A 39 -0.18 3.05 0.54
CA ALA A 39 1.04 3.76 0.17
C ALA A 39 1.90 3.02 -0.88
N LEU A 40 1.73 1.70 -1.02
CA LEU A 40 2.40 0.86 -2.01
C LEU A 40 1.45 0.43 -3.15
N SER A 41 0.20 0.91 -3.20
CA SER A 41 -0.80 0.38 -4.12
C SER A 41 -0.43 0.57 -5.59
N ALA A 42 0.11 1.73 -5.98
CA ALA A 42 0.53 2.00 -7.36
C ALA A 42 1.59 1.00 -7.86
N PRO A 43 2.78 0.89 -7.24
CA PRO A 43 3.80 -0.05 -7.71
C PRO A 43 3.36 -1.52 -7.59
N LEU A 44 2.56 -1.89 -6.59
CA LEU A 44 2.02 -3.25 -6.47
C LEU A 44 1.02 -3.56 -7.59
N ARG A 45 0.11 -2.65 -7.89
CA ARG A 45 -0.85 -2.76 -9.01
C ARG A 45 -0.12 -2.95 -10.33
N ASP A 46 0.88 -2.12 -10.61
CA ASP A 46 1.63 -2.14 -11.86
C ASP A 46 2.40 -3.45 -12.02
N ALA A 47 3.05 -3.92 -10.96
CA ALA A 47 3.73 -5.22 -10.96
C ALA A 47 2.75 -6.39 -11.16
N ILE A 48 1.59 -6.37 -10.50
CA ILE A 48 0.56 -7.39 -10.68
C ILE A 48 0.02 -7.38 -12.12
N ALA A 49 -0.17 -6.20 -12.71
CA ALA A 49 -0.61 -6.08 -14.10
C ALA A 49 0.42 -6.62 -15.09
N ALA A 50 1.72 -6.39 -14.84
CA ALA A 50 2.80 -6.83 -15.71
C ALA A 50 3.14 -8.33 -15.55
N GLU A 51 3.14 -8.85 -14.32
CA GLU A 51 3.69 -10.17 -13.97
C GLU A 51 2.64 -11.16 -13.43
N GLY A 52 1.39 -10.74 -13.28
CA GLY A 52 0.29 -11.55 -12.71
C GLY A 52 0.33 -11.68 -11.18
N SER A 53 1.40 -11.25 -10.53
CA SER A 53 1.50 -11.22 -9.06
C SER A 53 2.65 -10.32 -8.60
N ALA A 54 2.58 -9.89 -7.33
CA ALA A 54 3.67 -9.19 -6.66
C ALA A 54 3.93 -9.83 -5.29
N VAL A 55 5.18 -9.79 -4.83
CA VAL A 55 5.55 -10.26 -3.48
C VAL A 55 5.96 -9.08 -2.64
N VAL A 56 5.19 -8.81 -1.58
CA VAL A 56 5.51 -7.78 -0.59
C VAL A 56 6.10 -8.41 0.66
N ALA A 57 7.20 -7.87 1.17
CA ALA A 57 7.84 -8.35 2.39
C ALA A 57 7.27 -7.60 3.61
N PHE A 58 6.81 -8.36 4.60
CA PHE A 58 6.32 -7.83 5.88
C PHE A 58 7.40 -7.94 6.95
N ASP A 59 7.77 -6.81 7.52
CA ASP A 59 8.55 -6.74 8.76
C ASP A 59 7.57 -6.58 9.93
N LEU A 60 7.43 -7.60 10.75
CA LEU A 60 6.50 -7.62 11.88
C LEU A 60 7.05 -6.94 13.14
N ARG A 61 8.31 -6.57 13.15
CA ARG A 61 8.98 -5.85 14.26
C ARG A 61 10.03 -4.87 13.71
N PRO A 62 9.59 -3.81 13.02
CA PRO A 62 10.51 -2.87 12.36
C PRO A 62 11.40 -2.10 13.34
N ASP A 63 11.01 -2.00 14.62
CA ASP A 63 11.79 -1.33 15.66
C ASP A 63 12.87 -2.21 16.27
N MET A 64 12.97 -3.48 15.85
CA MET A 64 13.97 -4.42 16.34
C MET A 64 14.89 -4.88 15.23
N THR A 65 16.19 -4.97 15.53
CA THR A 65 17.16 -5.59 14.63
C THR A 65 17.00 -7.12 14.62
N ALA A 66 17.45 -7.79 13.55
CA ALA A 66 17.45 -9.25 13.47
C ALA A 66 18.24 -9.89 14.64
N GLY A 67 19.35 -9.26 15.06
CA GLY A 67 20.14 -9.72 16.21
C GLY A 67 19.36 -9.65 17.53
N ALA A 68 18.63 -8.56 17.78
CA ALA A 68 17.79 -8.43 18.96
C ALA A 68 16.63 -9.43 18.98
N LEU A 69 16.04 -9.72 17.81
CA LEU A 69 15.01 -10.75 17.66
C LEU A 69 15.62 -12.14 17.95
N THR A 70 16.78 -12.44 17.37
CA THR A 70 17.48 -13.72 17.57
C THR A 70 17.77 -13.94 19.07
N ALA A 71 18.30 -12.95 19.75
CA ALA A 71 18.56 -13.04 21.19
C ALA A 71 17.30 -13.36 22.01
N ARG A 72 16.17 -12.71 21.72
CA ARG A 72 14.89 -13.02 22.40
C ARG A 72 14.36 -14.41 22.08
N LEU A 73 14.50 -14.83 20.83
CA LEU A 73 14.02 -16.14 20.36
C LEU A 73 14.87 -17.30 20.88
N SER A 74 16.13 -17.05 21.28
CA SER A 74 17.01 -18.09 21.84
C SER A 74 16.58 -18.57 23.26
N HIS A 75 15.67 -17.87 23.91
CA HIS A 75 15.20 -18.23 25.26
C HIS A 75 13.91 -19.08 25.26
N GLY A 76 13.71 -19.90 24.23
CA GLY A 76 12.58 -20.83 24.14
C GLY A 76 12.68 -21.98 25.14
N LYS A 77 11.55 -22.47 25.63
CA LYS A 77 11.50 -23.65 26.51
C LYS A 77 11.25 -24.92 25.69
N PRO A 78 11.91 -26.06 26.02
CA PRO A 78 11.59 -27.34 25.42
C PRO A 78 10.09 -27.67 25.50
N GLY A 79 9.51 -28.21 24.42
CA GLY A 79 8.07 -28.55 24.36
C GLY A 79 7.10 -27.37 24.20
N GLN A 80 7.58 -26.13 24.13
CA GLN A 80 6.76 -24.97 23.90
C GLN A 80 6.34 -24.88 22.41
N SER A 81 5.04 -24.68 22.16
CA SER A 81 4.57 -24.46 20.79
C SER A 81 5.13 -23.15 20.21
N LEU A 82 5.38 -23.11 18.90
CA LEU A 82 5.89 -21.93 18.20
C LEU A 82 5.03 -20.67 18.47
N SER A 83 3.71 -20.80 18.45
CA SER A 83 2.81 -19.66 18.73
C SER A 83 2.99 -19.10 20.13
N ASN A 84 3.11 -19.98 21.14
CA ASN A 84 3.37 -19.54 22.51
C ASN A 84 4.76 -18.92 22.66
N HIS A 85 5.73 -19.46 21.95
CA HIS A 85 7.10 -18.91 21.94
C HIS A 85 7.11 -17.50 21.36
N LEU A 86 6.58 -17.31 20.15
CA LEU A 86 6.50 -16.01 19.49
C LEU A 86 5.72 -14.96 20.30
N ARG A 87 4.59 -15.38 20.89
CA ARG A 87 3.79 -14.51 21.77
C ARG A 87 4.57 -14.06 23.00
N LYS A 88 5.30 -14.96 23.66
CA LYS A 88 6.06 -14.65 24.89
C LYS A 88 7.32 -13.83 24.59
N ALA A 89 8.10 -14.22 23.60
CA ALA A 89 9.38 -13.60 23.26
C ALA A 89 9.21 -12.23 22.60
N LEU A 90 8.25 -12.09 21.69
CA LEU A 90 8.12 -10.94 20.80
C LEU A 90 6.74 -10.27 20.84
N LYS A 91 5.81 -10.77 21.65
CA LYS A 91 4.41 -10.32 21.75
C LYS A 91 3.70 -10.35 20.36
N LEU A 92 4.05 -11.33 19.52
CA LEU A 92 3.34 -11.53 18.27
C LEU A 92 1.89 -11.95 18.55
N SER A 93 0.97 -11.29 17.90
CA SER A 93 -0.45 -11.62 17.95
C SER A 93 -0.77 -12.91 17.17
N PRO A 94 -1.95 -13.50 17.36
CA PRO A 94 -2.36 -14.67 16.57
C PRO A 94 -2.39 -14.39 15.04
N VAL A 95 -2.82 -13.20 14.61
CA VAL A 95 -2.86 -12.82 13.19
C VAL A 95 -1.45 -12.68 12.60
N GLU A 96 -0.50 -12.08 13.34
CA GLU A 96 0.90 -11.97 12.91
C GLU A 96 1.56 -13.35 12.82
N THR A 97 1.32 -14.22 13.80
CA THR A 97 1.82 -15.59 13.78
C THR A 97 1.24 -16.38 12.60
N ASN A 98 -0.04 -16.15 12.27
CA ASN A 98 -0.64 -16.81 11.11
C ASN A 98 -0.12 -16.24 9.79
N LEU A 99 0.21 -14.95 9.72
CA LEU A 99 0.85 -14.35 8.54
C LEU A 99 2.20 -15.00 8.25
N LEU A 100 3.02 -15.27 9.28
CA LEU A 100 4.28 -16.02 9.10
C LEU A 100 4.04 -17.43 8.54
N ARG A 101 2.99 -18.12 9.00
CA ARG A 101 2.63 -19.43 8.45
C ARG A 101 2.12 -19.36 7.02
N GLU A 102 1.37 -18.32 6.69
CA GLU A 102 0.93 -18.06 5.31
C GLU A 102 2.13 -17.80 4.39
N ALA A 103 3.09 -17.00 4.87
CA ALA A 103 4.28 -16.61 4.12
C ALA A 103 5.21 -17.79 3.83
N HIS A 104 5.39 -18.69 4.79
CA HIS A 104 6.42 -19.74 4.74
C HIS A 104 5.84 -21.17 4.67
N GLY A 105 4.56 -21.33 4.95
CA GLY A 105 3.92 -22.66 4.96
C GLY A 105 4.61 -23.64 5.90
N LYS A 106 4.92 -24.82 5.38
CA LYS A 106 5.68 -25.88 6.09
C LYS A 106 7.16 -25.56 6.27
N ASP A 107 7.69 -24.61 5.49
CA ASP A 107 9.10 -24.21 5.49
C ASP A 107 9.39 -23.09 6.50
N LEU A 108 8.43 -22.75 7.38
CA LEU A 108 8.65 -21.77 8.45
C LEU A 108 9.78 -22.24 9.37
N PRO A 109 10.90 -21.48 9.44
CA PRO A 109 12.06 -21.91 10.20
C PRO A 109 11.78 -21.92 11.71
N THR A 110 12.43 -22.81 12.45
CA THR A 110 12.33 -22.94 13.91
C THR A 110 13.58 -22.44 14.64
N GLY A 111 14.73 -22.36 13.97
CA GLY A 111 15.96 -21.85 14.54
C GLY A 111 15.89 -20.34 14.78
N PRO A 112 16.40 -19.83 15.95
CA PRO A 112 16.23 -18.43 16.36
C PRO A 112 16.65 -17.40 15.31
N GLY A 113 17.82 -17.58 14.68
CA GLY A 113 18.32 -16.66 13.66
C GLY A 113 17.49 -16.66 12.39
N ALA A 114 17.19 -17.86 11.85
CA ALA A 114 16.38 -17.99 10.65
C ALA A 114 14.93 -17.51 10.88
N LEU A 115 14.38 -17.76 12.06
CA LEU A 115 13.05 -17.27 12.44
C LEU A 115 13.04 -15.74 12.60
N ALA A 116 14.11 -15.13 13.12
CA ALA A 116 14.26 -13.68 13.18
C ALA A 116 14.24 -13.05 11.78
N HIS A 117 14.93 -13.65 10.81
CA HIS A 117 14.89 -13.20 9.41
C HIS A 117 13.50 -13.37 8.79
N ALA A 118 12.82 -14.48 9.04
CA ALA A 118 11.46 -14.72 8.59
C ALA A 118 10.47 -13.66 9.14
N ILE A 119 10.65 -13.21 10.38
CA ILE A 119 9.85 -12.15 11.01
C ILE A 119 10.15 -10.78 10.39
N LYS A 120 11.42 -10.53 10.00
CA LYS A 120 11.85 -9.27 9.38
C LYS A 120 11.44 -9.14 7.91
N ALA A 121 11.19 -10.23 7.23
CA ALA A 121 10.89 -10.23 5.79
C ALA A 121 9.95 -11.39 5.41
N ALA A 122 8.75 -11.43 6.00
CA ALA A 122 7.73 -12.42 5.66
C ALA A 122 7.16 -12.13 4.25
N PRO A 123 7.40 -13.01 3.24
CA PRO A 123 6.98 -12.74 1.87
C PRO A 123 5.49 -13.08 1.68
N ILE A 124 4.69 -12.10 1.33
CA ILE A 124 3.27 -12.30 1.01
C ILE A 124 3.04 -12.04 -0.47
N ARG A 125 2.54 -13.05 -1.18
CA ARG A 125 2.19 -12.95 -2.59
C ARG A 125 0.79 -12.33 -2.73
N LEU A 126 0.72 -11.26 -3.52
CA LEU A 126 -0.51 -10.62 -3.96
C LEU A 126 -0.78 -11.01 -5.41
N THR A 127 -2.01 -11.43 -5.71
CA THR A 127 -2.37 -11.99 -7.03
C THR A 127 -3.41 -11.15 -7.77
N GLY A 128 -3.79 -10.01 -7.21
CA GLY A 128 -4.77 -9.12 -7.83
C GLY A 128 -5.03 -7.88 -6.98
N VAL A 129 -5.75 -6.94 -7.58
CA VAL A 129 -6.29 -5.75 -6.93
C VAL A 129 -7.81 -5.85 -6.84
N GLN A 130 -8.43 -5.15 -5.89
CA GLN A 130 -9.88 -5.05 -5.82
C GLN A 130 -10.39 -4.16 -6.96
N GLY A 131 -11.61 -4.44 -7.41
CA GLY A 131 -12.27 -3.63 -8.43
C GLY A 131 -12.68 -2.24 -7.92
N LEU A 132 -13.09 -1.36 -8.85
CA LEU A 132 -13.45 0.03 -8.59
C LEU A 132 -14.58 0.22 -7.59
N ALA A 133 -15.46 -0.77 -7.40
CA ALA A 133 -16.59 -0.66 -6.48
C ALA A 133 -16.20 -0.37 -5.02
N ARG A 134 -14.96 -0.66 -4.62
CA ARG A 134 -14.43 -0.40 -3.27
C ARG A 134 -13.27 0.61 -3.28
N ALA A 135 -12.91 1.16 -4.43
CA ALA A 135 -11.83 2.12 -4.53
C ALA A 135 -12.18 3.42 -3.80
N ILE A 136 -11.23 3.95 -3.04
CA ILE A 136 -11.33 5.27 -2.40
C ILE A 136 -10.66 6.36 -3.25
N SER A 137 -9.87 5.96 -4.23
CA SER A 137 -9.35 6.78 -5.33
C SER A 137 -9.05 5.87 -6.52
N SER A 138 -8.93 6.45 -7.72
CA SER A 138 -8.70 5.72 -8.97
C SER A 138 -7.41 6.18 -9.63
N ALA A 139 -6.74 5.27 -10.33
CA ALA A 139 -5.66 5.59 -11.25
C ALA A 139 -6.22 5.70 -12.67
N GLY A 140 -5.59 6.52 -13.51
CA GLY A 140 -6.07 6.82 -14.85
C GLY A 140 -6.97 8.06 -14.88
N GLY A 141 -7.16 8.62 -16.06
CA GLY A 141 -7.95 9.82 -16.26
C GLY A 141 -7.55 10.58 -17.53
N VAL A 142 -7.86 11.87 -17.55
CA VAL A 142 -7.47 12.75 -18.64
C VAL A 142 -5.97 13.08 -18.53
N ARG A 143 -5.20 12.69 -19.54
CA ARG A 143 -3.75 12.87 -19.57
C ARG A 143 -3.38 14.36 -19.56
N LEU A 144 -2.34 14.71 -18.81
CA LEU A 144 -1.89 16.10 -18.70
C LEU A 144 -1.40 16.68 -20.04
N ASP A 145 -0.85 15.85 -20.93
CA ASP A 145 -0.45 16.26 -22.27
C ASP A 145 -1.61 16.58 -23.23
N ALA A 146 -2.84 16.14 -22.90
CA ALA A 146 -4.07 16.51 -23.60
C ALA A 146 -4.61 17.89 -23.21
N LEU A 147 -4.05 18.54 -22.18
CA LEU A 147 -4.45 19.82 -21.64
C LEU A 147 -3.47 20.93 -22.01
N ASP A 148 -3.96 22.17 -22.09
CA ASP A 148 -3.12 23.36 -22.11
C ASP A 148 -2.70 23.78 -20.68
N GLU A 149 -1.99 24.89 -20.56
CA GLU A 149 -1.52 25.46 -19.28
C GLU A 149 -2.65 25.91 -18.35
N ASN A 150 -3.85 26.09 -18.88
CA ASN A 150 -5.06 26.51 -18.17
C ASN A 150 -5.98 25.35 -17.83
N LEU A 151 -5.53 24.11 -18.02
CA LEU A 151 -6.31 22.88 -17.85
C LEU A 151 -7.52 22.75 -18.80
N MET A 152 -7.47 23.43 -19.96
CA MET A 152 -8.44 23.27 -21.02
C MET A 152 -8.04 22.13 -21.97
N LEU A 153 -8.99 21.32 -22.39
CA LEU A 153 -8.76 20.28 -23.39
C LEU A 153 -8.34 20.89 -24.74
N LYS A 154 -7.16 20.50 -25.24
CA LYS A 154 -6.65 20.92 -26.55
C LYS A 154 -7.57 20.53 -27.70
N SER A 155 -8.25 19.38 -27.56
CA SER A 155 -9.19 18.83 -28.56
C SER A 155 -10.58 19.43 -28.49
N HIS A 156 -10.95 20.07 -27.37
CA HIS A 156 -12.29 20.62 -27.13
C HIS A 156 -12.17 21.98 -26.42
N PRO A 157 -11.90 23.06 -27.20
CA PRO A 157 -11.85 24.42 -26.62
C PRO A 157 -13.11 24.77 -25.83
N GLY A 158 -12.93 25.38 -24.66
CA GLY A 158 -14.00 25.69 -23.73
C GLY A 158 -14.35 24.59 -22.72
N VAL A 159 -13.73 23.40 -22.80
CA VAL A 159 -13.88 22.32 -21.82
C VAL A 159 -12.66 22.26 -20.93
N PHE A 160 -12.86 22.42 -19.60
CA PHE A 160 -11.81 22.40 -18.60
C PHE A 160 -11.91 21.17 -17.71
N VAL A 161 -10.78 20.64 -17.26
CA VAL A 161 -10.68 19.40 -16.49
C VAL A 161 -9.86 19.63 -15.23
N ALA A 162 -10.34 19.19 -14.07
CA ALA A 162 -9.64 19.38 -12.80
C ALA A 162 -9.90 18.24 -11.82
N GLY A 163 -9.13 18.16 -10.78
CA GLY A 163 -9.33 17.21 -9.69
C GLY A 163 -8.96 15.78 -10.06
N GLU A 164 -9.68 14.83 -9.51
CA GLU A 164 -9.39 13.40 -9.62
C GLU A 164 -9.67 12.82 -11.03
N MET A 165 -10.31 13.59 -11.91
CA MET A 165 -10.47 13.19 -13.31
C MET A 165 -9.19 13.37 -14.15
N LEU A 166 -8.16 14.04 -13.62
CA LEU A 166 -6.82 14.09 -14.22
C LEU A 166 -6.11 12.75 -14.05
N ASP A 167 -5.30 12.36 -15.05
CA ASP A 167 -4.44 11.18 -14.96
C ASP A 167 -3.27 11.43 -14.01
N TRP A 168 -3.58 11.37 -12.74
CA TRP A 168 -2.67 11.57 -11.64
C TRP A 168 -3.14 10.79 -10.42
N GLU A 169 -2.22 10.18 -9.71
CA GLU A 169 -2.49 9.47 -8.47
C GLU A 169 -1.49 9.90 -7.39
N ALA A 170 -1.93 9.87 -6.13
CA ALA A 170 -1.14 10.30 -5.00
C ALA A 170 -1.00 9.19 -3.96
N PRO A 171 0.12 9.18 -3.22
CA PRO A 171 0.21 8.41 -2.00
C PRO A 171 -0.81 8.92 -0.97
N THR A 172 -0.98 8.16 0.10
CA THR A 172 -1.79 8.58 1.26
C THR A 172 -1.28 9.89 1.87
N GLY A 173 -2.11 10.59 2.67
CA GLY A 173 -1.69 11.80 3.38
C GLY A 173 -2.33 13.09 2.88
N GLY A 174 -3.46 13.02 2.17
CA GLY A 174 -4.23 14.20 1.75
C GLY A 174 -3.71 14.89 0.47
N TYR A 175 -2.69 14.34 -0.19
CA TYR A 175 -2.13 14.91 -1.42
C TYR A 175 -3.15 15.00 -2.55
N LEU A 176 -4.01 13.99 -2.72
CA LEU A 176 -5.04 13.98 -3.77
C LEU A 176 -6.03 15.13 -3.55
N LEU A 177 -6.49 15.35 -2.32
CA LEU A 177 -7.40 16.44 -1.98
C LEU A 177 -6.75 17.82 -2.22
N GLN A 178 -5.47 17.97 -1.83
CA GLN A 178 -4.71 19.19 -2.06
C GLN A 178 -4.58 19.52 -3.56
N ALA A 179 -4.26 18.52 -4.38
CA ALA A 179 -4.17 18.69 -5.82
C ALA A 179 -5.54 18.99 -6.45
N THR A 180 -6.61 18.38 -5.95
CA THR A 180 -7.97 18.65 -6.42
C THR A 180 -8.35 20.13 -6.19
N PHE A 181 -8.05 20.70 -5.03
CA PHE A 181 -8.27 22.12 -4.77
C PHE A 181 -7.39 23.02 -5.66
N ALA A 182 -6.11 22.70 -5.79
CA ALA A 182 -5.17 23.48 -6.59
C ALA A 182 -5.57 23.50 -8.08
N THR A 183 -5.87 22.35 -8.64
CA THR A 183 -6.28 22.23 -10.06
C THR A 183 -7.66 22.80 -10.31
N GLY A 184 -8.59 22.69 -9.36
CA GLY A 184 -9.90 23.35 -9.43
C GLY A 184 -9.78 24.87 -9.52
N LEU A 185 -8.92 25.48 -8.69
CA LEU A 185 -8.64 26.92 -8.74
C LEU A 185 -7.95 27.33 -10.06
N ALA A 186 -7.00 26.52 -10.53
CA ALA A 186 -6.30 26.78 -11.80
C ALA A 186 -7.28 26.73 -13.00
N ALA A 187 -8.13 25.70 -13.06
CA ALA A 187 -9.15 25.58 -14.10
C ALA A 187 -10.15 26.74 -14.06
N ALA A 188 -10.60 27.18 -12.87
CA ALA A 188 -11.49 28.32 -12.74
C ALA A 188 -10.89 29.62 -13.28
N ARG A 189 -9.60 29.87 -13.04
CA ARG A 189 -8.86 30.99 -13.64
C ARG A 189 -8.75 30.86 -15.16
N GLY A 190 -8.51 29.65 -15.66
CA GLY A 190 -8.53 29.34 -17.09
C GLY A 190 -9.87 29.65 -17.75
N VAL A 191 -10.98 29.26 -17.12
CA VAL A 191 -12.33 29.59 -17.58
C VAL A 191 -12.54 31.10 -17.66
N GLN A 192 -12.13 31.87 -16.62
CA GLN A 192 -12.23 33.31 -16.62
C GLN A 192 -11.45 33.96 -17.77
N ALA A 193 -10.22 33.50 -18.01
CA ALA A 193 -9.39 33.99 -19.12
C ALA A 193 -10.02 33.66 -20.49
N PHE A 194 -10.53 32.46 -20.65
CA PHE A 194 -11.21 32.04 -21.88
C PHE A 194 -12.44 32.88 -22.20
N LEU A 195 -13.28 33.12 -21.19
CA LEU A 195 -14.50 33.92 -21.37
C LEU A 195 -14.21 35.41 -21.60
N ALA A 196 -13.06 35.91 -21.11
CA ALA A 196 -12.64 37.30 -21.34
C ALA A 196 -12.07 37.53 -22.76
N THR A 197 -11.70 36.46 -23.46
CA THR A 197 -11.15 36.52 -24.83
C THR A 197 -12.30 36.50 -25.83
N PRO A 198 -12.52 37.52 -26.66
CA PRO A 198 -13.59 37.52 -27.64
C PRO A 198 -13.35 36.37 -28.67
N PRO A 199 -14.42 35.73 -29.16
CA PRO A 199 -14.29 34.66 -30.15
C PRO A 199 -13.56 35.22 -31.40
N PRO A 200 -12.73 34.41 -32.06
CA PRO A 200 -12.12 34.81 -33.32
C PRO A 200 -13.23 35.15 -34.33
N ARG A 201 -13.08 36.32 -34.99
CA ARG A 201 -14.02 36.80 -36.04
C ARG A 201 -13.90 35.94 -37.28
#